data_c4536339e4a15adfa96c07c6d274d1fb
#
_entry.id   c4536339e4a15adfa96c07c6d274d1fb
#
_cell.length_a   1.000
_cell.length_b   1.000
_cell.length_c   1.000
_cell.angle_alpha   90.00
_cell.angle_beta   90.00
_cell.angle_gamma   90.00
#
_symmetry.space_group_name_H-M   'P 1'
#
loop_
_entity.id
_entity.type
_entity.pdbx_description
1 polymer ?
#
loop_
_entity_poly.entity_id
_entity_poly.type
_entity_poly.pdbx_seq_one_letter_code
_entity_poly.pdbx_strand_id
1 'polypeptide(L)'
;MPDLQILMNGLAFGESPRWHANRLWLSDWGAQEIVAVDLAGNRQVIAQVSFPAFPMCIDWLPDGRLLVVSGRQGRLLRREPDGSLVIHADLSGLAGQGHPWNEIVVDGRGNAYLNNQGFNFPGGDFAPGTIALLKPDGSARQVADGIAFPNGMAVTPDNETLIIAESYGSRLSAFDILPDGSLANRRVWADLGDGAPDGICLDAEGAVWYGDVPNKRCVRVGAGGAVLQTIDLDRGCFACMLGGADGKTLFMVAREWGGTESMAGGPRTGQVLTAQAPAPRAGWP
;
A
#
# COMPACT_ATOMS: atom_id res chain seq x y z
N MET A 1 -18.20 -2.55 -19.74
CA MET A 1 -16.88 -2.55 -19.09
C MET A 1 -16.62 -1.11 -18.66
N PRO A 2 -16.03 -0.85 -17.52
CA PRO A 2 -15.61 0.51 -17.19
C PRO A 2 -14.64 1.02 -18.25
N ASP A 3 -14.73 2.31 -18.57
CA ASP A 3 -13.86 2.97 -19.54
C ASP A 3 -12.47 3.11 -18.91
N LEU A 4 -11.56 2.17 -19.24
CA LEU A 4 -10.19 2.16 -18.74
C LEU A 4 -9.34 3.12 -19.54
N GLN A 5 -8.65 4.04 -18.85
CA GLN A 5 -7.72 4.99 -19.47
C GLN A 5 -6.32 4.81 -18.87
N ILE A 6 -5.30 4.97 -19.70
CA ILE A 6 -3.91 5.00 -19.26
C ILE A 6 -3.57 6.44 -18.87
N LEU A 7 -3.33 6.68 -17.57
CA LEU A 7 -2.89 7.98 -17.09
C LEU A 7 -1.38 8.17 -17.27
N MET A 8 -0.60 7.11 -17.04
CA MET A 8 0.86 7.17 -17.11
C MET A 8 1.45 5.81 -17.48
N ASN A 9 2.54 5.84 -18.23
CA ASN A 9 3.35 4.68 -18.64
C ASN A 9 4.78 4.75 -18.11
N GLY A 10 5.52 3.65 -18.27
CA GLY A 10 6.97 3.61 -18.15
C GLY A 10 7.48 3.53 -16.72
N LEU A 11 6.64 3.07 -15.77
CA LEU A 11 7.11 2.66 -14.45
C LEU A 11 7.94 1.37 -14.57
N ALA A 12 9.03 1.31 -13.83
CA ALA A 12 9.81 0.08 -13.72
C ALA A 12 9.12 -0.92 -12.78
N PHE A 13 8.69 -0.45 -11.58
CA PHE A 13 7.88 -1.22 -10.65
C PHE A 13 7.13 -0.24 -9.73
N GLY A 14 5.91 0.14 -10.12
CA GLY A 14 5.09 1.07 -9.35
C GLY A 14 4.41 0.40 -8.17
N GLU A 15 4.37 1.09 -7.00
CA GLU A 15 3.73 0.64 -5.77
C GLU A 15 3.30 1.80 -4.87
N SER A 16 2.55 1.46 -3.82
CA SER A 16 2.16 2.38 -2.74
C SER A 16 1.53 3.68 -3.25
N PRO A 17 0.47 3.62 -4.08
CA PRO A 17 -0.20 4.82 -4.56
C PRO A 17 -0.93 5.54 -3.43
N ARG A 18 -0.85 6.90 -3.44
CA ARG A 18 -1.51 7.78 -2.48
C ARG A 18 -2.07 9.00 -3.19
N TRP A 19 -3.28 9.41 -2.87
CA TRP A 19 -3.84 10.66 -3.37
C TRP A 19 -3.58 11.78 -2.37
N HIS A 20 -2.66 12.68 -2.72
CA HIS A 20 -2.26 13.80 -1.87
C HIS A 20 -2.06 15.09 -2.70
N ALA A 21 -2.55 16.23 -2.18
CA ALA A 21 -2.42 17.55 -2.80
C ALA A 21 -2.83 17.57 -4.30
N ASN A 22 -4.00 16.95 -4.61
CA ASN A 22 -4.57 16.84 -5.96
C ASN A 22 -3.69 16.12 -6.99
N ARG A 23 -2.83 15.22 -6.54
CA ARG A 23 -1.98 14.38 -7.39
C ARG A 23 -1.95 12.95 -6.86
N LEU A 24 -1.75 12.00 -7.76
CA LEU A 24 -1.38 10.65 -7.37
C LEU A 24 0.14 10.61 -7.14
N TRP A 25 0.52 10.19 -5.95
CA TRP A 25 1.90 9.90 -5.57
C TRP A 25 2.09 8.40 -5.53
N LEU A 26 3.26 7.93 -5.90
CA LEU A 26 3.61 6.52 -5.83
C LEU A 26 5.12 6.32 -5.77
N SER A 27 5.52 5.14 -5.34
CA SER A 27 6.91 4.67 -5.37
C SER A 27 7.17 3.89 -6.65
N ASP A 28 8.21 4.22 -7.41
CA ASP A 28 8.74 3.37 -8.47
C ASP A 28 9.97 2.63 -7.93
N TRP A 29 9.77 1.42 -7.41
CA TRP A 29 10.81 0.65 -6.76
C TRP A 29 11.97 0.34 -7.71
N GLY A 30 11.66 -0.01 -8.96
CA GLY A 30 12.68 -0.35 -9.95
C GLY A 30 13.49 0.85 -10.44
N ALA A 31 12.90 2.05 -10.42
CA ALA A 31 13.59 3.30 -10.74
C ALA A 31 14.23 3.96 -9.52
N GLN A 32 13.91 3.51 -8.30
CA GLN A 32 14.30 4.13 -7.03
C GLN A 32 13.80 5.58 -6.92
N GLU A 33 12.57 5.83 -7.36
CA GLU A 33 11.97 7.15 -7.42
C GLU A 33 10.65 7.22 -6.64
N ILE A 34 10.40 8.36 -6.03
CA ILE A 34 9.05 8.76 -5.62
C ILE A 34 8.56 9.73 -6.68
N VAL A 35 7.42 9.44 -7.28
CA VAL A 35 6.84 10.23 -8.35
C VAL A 35 5.45 10.74 -7.98
N ALA A 36 5.08 11.90 -8.52
CA ALA A 36 3.72 12.41 -8.48
C ALA A 36 3.23 12.67 -9.90
N VAL A 37 1.97 12.35 -10.17
CA VAL A 37 1.32 12.58 -11.46
C VAL A 37 -0.02 13.28 -11.24
N ASP A 38 -0.32 14.29 -12.06
CA ASP A 38 -1.63 14.95 -12.06
C ASP A 38 -2.63 14.21 -12.97
N LEU A 39 -3.89 14.65 -12.96
CA LEU A 39 -4.94 14.03 -13.77
C LEU A 39 -4.76 14.24 -15.28
N ALA A 40 -3.85 15.12 -15.72
CA ALA A 40 -3.47 15.29 -17.12
C ALA A 40 -2.31 14.36 -17.55
N GLY A 41 -1.77 13.55 -16.61
CA GLY A 41 -0.66 12.64 -16.87
C GLY A 41 0.73 13.30 -16.76
N ASN A 42 0.83 14.54 -16.27
CA ASN A 42 2.12 15.20 -16.08
C ASN A 42 2.85 14.60 -14.87
N ARG A 43 3.89 13.81 -15.16
CA ARG A 43 4.75 13.15 -14.15
C ARG A 43 5.83 14.11 -13.66
N GLN A 44 6.09 14.08 -12.37
CA GLN A 44 7.21 14.72 -11.71
C GLN A 44 7.94 13.74 -10.80
N VAL A 45 9.26 13.65 -10.92
CA VAL A 45 10.10 12.98 -9.90
C VAL A 45 10.24 13.90 -8.70
N ILE A 46 9.79 13.43 -7.56
CA ILE A 46 9.79 14.18 -6.29
C ILE A 46 11.06 13.92 -5.49
N ALA A 47 11.53 12.67 -5.51
CA ALA A 47 12.77 12.27 -4.88
C ALA A 47 13.37 11.08 -5.62
N GLN A 48 14.70 11.07 -5.72
CA GLN A 48 15.51 9.92 -6.09
C GLN A 48 16.13 9.39 -4.81
N VAL A 49 15.97 8.09 -4.53
CA VAL A 49 16.54 7.48 -3.33
C VAL A 49 17.82 6.72 -3.66
N SER A 50 18.77 6.72 -2.72
CA SER A 50 20.07 6.06 -2.86
C SER A 50 20.15 4.71 -2.14
N PHE A 51 19.05 4.26 -1.52
CA PHE A 51 18.97 2.96 -0.84
C PHE A 51 18.20 1.94 -1.69
N PRO A 52 18.33 0.63 -1.41
CA PRO A 52 17.55 -0.40 -2.08
C PRO A 52 16.05 -0.19 -1.87
N ALA A 53 15.34 0.24 -2.92
CA ALA A 53 13.94 0.64 -2.87
C ALA A 53 12.94 -0.53 -3.03
N PHE A 54 13.34 -1.74 -2.73
CA PHE A 54 12.50 -2.93 -2.81
C PHE A 54 12.49 -3.66 -1.45
N PRO A 55 11.41 -3.45 -0.63
CA PRO A 55 10.27 -2.54 -0.82
C PRO A 55 10.54 -1.08 -0.39
N MET A 56 9.75 -0.15 -0.95
CA MET A 56 9.71 1.27 -0.58
C MET A 56 8.27 1.77 -0.68
N CYS A 57 7.64 2.08 0.44
CA CYS A 57 6.26 2.58 0.50
C CYS A 57 6.21 3.96 1.13
N ILE A 58 5.12 4.69 0.87
CA ILE A 58 4.97 6.08 1.28
C ILE A 58 3.64 6.35 1.95
N ASP A 59 3.61 7.31 2.87
CA ASP A 59 2.40 7.92 3.40
C ASP A 59 2.73 9.29 4.02
N TRP A 60 1.75 10.01 4.56
CA TRP A 60 1.92 11.33 5.14
C TRP A 60 1.57 11.39 6.61
N LEU A 61 2.37 12.13 7.35
CA LEU A 61 1.97 12.61 8.66
C LEU A 61 0.83 13.65 8.53
N PRO A 62 0.00 13.83 9.57
CA PRO A 62 -1.06 14.85 9.56
C PRO A 62 -0.58 16.28 9.34
N ASP A 63 0.70 16.55 9.61
CA ASP A 63 1.34 17.85 9.37
C ASP A 63 1.82 18.04 7.91
N GLY A 64 1.53 17.07 7.03
CA GLY A 64 1.85 17.12 5.61
C GLY A 64 3.27 16.68 5.25
N ARG A 65 4.07 16.17 6.19
CA ARG A 65 5.40 15.63 5.89
C ARG A 65 5.30 14.21 5.36
N LEU A 66 5.99 13.97 4.24
CA LEU A 66 6.06 12.66 3.60
C LEU A 66 6.91 11.70 4.45
N LEU A 67 6.38 10.51 4.69
CA LEU A 67 7.09 9.35 5.22
C LEU A 67 7.47 8.40 4.10
N VAL A 68 8.64 7.78 4.23
CA VAL A 68 9.18 6.82 3.26
C VAL A 68 9.73 5.60 3.99
N VAL A 69 9.19 4.44 3.72
CA VAL A 69 9.69 3.16 4.24
C VAL A 69 10.91 2.74 3.42
N SER A 70 12.06 2.64 4.07
CA SER A 70 13.25 1.97 3.53
C SER A 70 13.28 0.54 4.08
N GLY A 71 12.53 -0.36 3.40
CA GLY A 71 12.16 -1.66 3.95
C GLY A 71 13.35 -2.54 4.31
N ARG A 72 14.35 -2.65 3.42
CA ARG A 72 15.55 -3.48 3.66
C ARG A 72 16.52 -2.88 4.67
N GLN A 73 16.48 -1.55 4.86
CA GLN A 73 17.31 -0.90 5.89
C GLN A 73 16.64 -0.90 7.26
N GLY A 74 15.36 -1.34 7.35
CA GLY A 74 14.59 -1.29 8.59
C GLY A 74 14.41 0.13 9.11
N ARG A 75 14.15 1.10 8.23
CA ARG A 75 14.01 2.52 8.60
C ARG A 75 12.74 3.13 8.03
N LEU A 76 12.13 3.97 8.83
CA LEU A 76 11.16 4.96 8.37
C LEU A 76 11.86 6.30 8.24
N LEU A 77 11.84 6.85 7.04
CA LEU A 77 12.42 8.15 6.73
C LEU A 77 11.31 9.20 6.63
N ARG A 78 11.67 10.45 6.85
CA ARG A 78 10.78 11.62 6.69
C ARG A 78 11.44 12.63 5.77
N ARG A 79 10.66 13.15 4.83
CA ARG A 79 11.13 14.19 3.92
C ARG A 79 10.98 15.57 4.57
N GLU A 80 12.08 16.31 4.64
CA GLU A 80 12.14 17.67 5.16
C GLU A 80 11.80 18.71 4.06
N PRO A 81 11.51 19.98 4.42
CA PRO A 81 11.17 21.02 3.45
C PRO A 81 12.27 21.31 2.42
N ASP A 82 13.53 21.08 2.75
CA ASP A 82 14.68 21.21 1.82
C ASP A 82 14.81 20.03 0.86
N GLY A 83 13.95 19.01 1.00
CA GLY A 83 13.92 17.79 0.20
C GLY A 83 14.79 16.66 0.74
N SER A 84 15.56 16.87 1.79
CA SER A 84 16.37 15.81 2.42
C SER A 84 15.48 14.74 3.06
N LEU A 85 15.98 13.49 3.09
CA LEU A 85 15.37 12.38 3.81
C LEU A 85 16.15 12.14 5.11
N VAL A 86 15.49 12.33 6.25
CA VAL A 86 16.06 12.08 7.57
C VAL A 86 15.43 10.85 8.23
N ILE A 87 16.15 10.18 9.11
CA ILE A 87 15.60 9.06 9.87
C ILE A 87 14.50 9.59 10.80
N HIS A 88 13.28 9.11 10.61
CA HIS A 88 12.13 9.36 11.49
C HIS A 88 12.05 8.31 12.60
N ALA A 89 12.26 7.04 12.23
CA ALA A 89 12.36 5.95 13.20
C ALA A 89 13.30 4.84 12.68
N ASP A 90 13.97 4.17 13.61
CA ASP A 90 14.72 2.94 13.37
C ASP A 90 13.84 1.75 13.75
N LEU A 91 13.54 0.90 12.78
CA LEU A 91 12.66 -0.26 12.93
C LEU A 91 13.44 -1.57 13.01
N SER A 92 14.78 -1.52 12.94
CA SER A 92 15.65 -2.71 12.88
C SER A 92 15.51 -3.62 14.10
N GLY A 93 15.19 -3.03 15.27
CA GLY A 93 14.95 -3.78 16.51
C GLY A 93 13.55 -4.40 16.64
N LEU A 94 12.61 -4.07 15.74
CA LEU A 94 11.22 -4.53 15.79
C LEU A 94 10.94 -5.68 14.82
N ALA A 95 11.70 -5.74 13.72
CA ALA A 95 11.56 -6.82 12.75
C ALA A 95 12.28 -8.06 13.26
N GLY A 96 11.57 -9.15 13.43
CA GLY A 96 12.19 -10.44 13.66
C GLY A 96 13.20 -10.73 12.53
N GLN A 97 14.48 -10.99 12.88
CA GLN A 97 15.48 -11.53 11.94
C GLN A 97 15.84 -10.66 10.73
N GLY A 98 15.58 -9.34 10.73
CA GLY A 98 16.00 -8.44 9.64
C GLY A 98 15.21 -8.60 8.34
N HIS A 99 14.00 -9.12 8.38
CA HIS A 99 13.10 -9.19 7.23
C HIS A 99 12.62 -7.79 6.81
N PRO A 100 12.35 -7.56 5.52
CA PRO A 100 12.04 -6.23 5.03
C PRO A 100 10.68 -5.74 5.53
N TRP A 101 10.63 -4.47 5.92
CA TRP A 101 9.38 -3.74 6.11
C TRP A 101 8.78 -3.43 4.74
N ASN A 102 7.47 -3.53 4.62
CA ASN A 102 6.77 -3.40 3.36
C ASN A 102 5.87 -2.18 3.35
N GLU A 103 4.61 -2.32 3.73
CA GLU A 103 3.60 -1.28 3.56
C GLU A 103 3.44 -0.43 4.83
N ILE A 104 2.87 0.77 4.65
CA ILE A 104 2.59 1.74 5.70
C ILE A 104 1.19 2.32 5.52
N VAL A 105 0.51 2.60 6.62
CA VAL A 105 -0.65 3.48 6.68
C VAL A 105 -0.57 4.38 7.90
N VAL A 106 -0.83 5.68 7.72
CA VAL A 106 -0.90 6.66 8.80
C VAL A 106 -2.36 7.01 9.05
N ASP A 107 -2.83 6.84 10.29
CA ASP A 107 -4.18 7.18 10.69
C ASP A 107 -4.37 8.68 10.94
N GLY A 108 -5.61 9.12 11.13
CA GLY A 108 -5.93 10.52 11.39
C GLY A 108 -5.41 11.07 12.73
N ARG A 109 -4.91 10.20 13.61
CA ARG A 109 -4.27 10.55 14.89
C ARG A 109 -2.76 10.67 14.76
N GLY A 110 -2.21 10.33 13.57
CA GLY A 110 -0.76 10.33 13.31
C GLY A 110 -0.04 9.07 13.75
N ASN A 111 -0.76 8.00 14.10
CA ASN A 111 -0.14 6.70 14.29
C ASN A 111 0.21 6.09 12.95
N ALA A 112 1.43 5.62 12.78
CA ALA A 112 1.84 4.89 11.59
C ALA A 112 1.86 3.38 11.90
N TYR A 113 1.10 2.61 11.11
CA TYR A 113 1.15 1.16 11.12
C TYR A 113 2.01 0.70 9.95
N LEU A 114 3.02 -0.11 10.24
CA LEU A 114 3.93 -0.66 9.25
C LEU A 114 3.89 -2.17 9.33
N ASN A 115 3.86 -2.85 8.19
CA ASN A 115 3.96 -4.30 8.21
C ASN A 115 5.32 -4.80 7.73
N ASN A 116 5.66 -5.99 8.22
CA ASN A 116 6.86 -6.73 7.88
C ASN A 116 6.44 -8.08 7.30
N GLN A 117 7.05 -8.48 6.20
CA GLN A 117 6.65 -9.70 5.47
C GLN A 117 6.91 -11.00 6.24
N GLY A 118 7.77 -11.00 7.26
CA GLY A 118 8.11 -12.16 8.07
C GLY A 118 9.15 -13.10 7.47
N PHE A 119 9.48 -12.95 6.19
CA PHE A 119 10.49 -13.74 5.49
C PHE A 119 11.15 -12.95 4.35
N ASN A 120 12.23 -13.49 3.79
CA ASN A 120 12.91 -12.86 2.65
C ASN A 120 12.18 -13.16 1.34
N PHE A 121 11.35 -12.22 0.90
CA PHE A 121 10.65 -12.33 -0.38
C PHE A 121 11.39 -11.53 -1.48
N PRO A 122 11.50 -12.07 -2.73
CA PRO A 122 11.19 -13.44 -3.14
C PRO A 122 12.32 -14.42 -2.74
N GLY A 123 11.97 -15.70 -2.52
CA GLY A 123 12.93 -16.82 -2.44
C GLY A 123 13.22 -17.37 -1.05
N GLY A 124 12.76 -16.75 0.04
CA GLY A 124 12.84 -17.32 1.39
C GLY A 124 11.69 -18.27 1.71
N ASP A 125 11.89 -19.14 2.71
CA ASP A 125 10.80 -19.97 3.25
C ASP A 125 9.73 -19.08 3.88
N PHE A 126 8.46 -19.38 3.60
CA PHE A 126 7.34 -18.61 4.14
C PHE A 126 7.33 -18.63 5.68
N ALA A 127 7.22 -17.46 6.25
CA ALA A 127 6.89 -17.25 7.65
C ALA A 127 5.90 -16.08 7.75
N PRO A 128 4.96 -16.12 8.72
CA PRO A 128 3.98 -15.05 8.85
C PRO A 128 4.64 -13.72 9.28
N GLY A 129 4.10 -12.64 8.77
CA GLY A 129 4.56 -11.29 9.07
C GLY A 129 3.91 -10.68 10.31
N THR A 130 4.32 -9.44 10.58
CA THR A 130 3.94 -8.67 11.76
C THR A 130 3.47 -7.27 11.39
N ILE A 131 2.79 -6.60 12.33
CA ILE A 131 2.46 -5.17 12.25
C ILE A 131 3.12 -4.46 13.43
N ALA A 132 3.84 -3.37 13.15
CA ALA A 132 4.33 -2.44 14.15
C ALA A 132 3.52 -1.15 14.13
N LEU A 133 3.38 -0.56 15.31
CA LEU A 133 2.85 0.78 15.54
C LEU A 133 4.02 1.71 15.85
N LEU A 134 4.10 2.81 15.13
CA LEU A 134 4.92 3.98 15.48
C LEU A 134 3.98 5.12 15.86
N LYS A 135 4.14 5.66 17.05
CA LYS A 135 3.33 6.77 17.57
C LYS A 135 3.96 8.13 17.27
N PRO A 136 3.16 9.22 17.29
CA PRO A 136 3.69 10.57 17.10
C PRO A 136 4.78 10.99 18.10
N ASP A 137 4.84 10.36 19.29
CA ASP A 137 5.88 10.58 20.30
C ASP A 137 7.20 9.86 19.98
N GLY A 138 7.26 9.13 18.84
CA GLY A 138 8.43 8.37 18.41
C GLY A 138 8.53 6.97 19.03
N SER A 139 7.64 6.60 19.95
CA SER A 139 7.60 5.22 20.47
C SER A 139 7.15 4.22 19.41
N ALA A 140 7.83 3.08 19.33
CA ALA A 140 7.53 2.05 18.36
C ALA A 140 7.46 0.67 19.03
N ARG A 141 6.47 -0.14 18.62
CA ARG A 141 6.29 -1.51 19.13
C ARG A 141 5.54 -2.40 18.15
N GLN A 142 5.76 -3.70 18.22
CA GLN A 142 4.91 -4.65 17.53
C GLN A 142 3.51 -4.67 18.15
N VAL A 143 2.46 -4.71 17.30
CA VAL A 143 1.06 -4.71 17.76
C VAL A 143 0.24 -5.87 17.21
N ALA A 144 0.75 -6.58 16.20
CA ALA A 144 0.15 -7.83 15.71
C ALA A 144 1.21 -8.73 15.07
N ASP A 145 0.89 -10.02 14.94
CA ASP A 145 1.70 -11.03 14.26
C ASP A 145 0.82 -12.07 13.54
N GLY A 146 1.45 -13.09 12.99
CA GLY A 146 0.73 -14.19 12.36
C GLY A 146 -0.01 -13.80 11.07
N ILE A 147 0.43 -12.76 10.35
CA ILE A 147 -0.20 -12.27 9.13
C ILE A 147 0.37 -13.00 7.92
N ALA A 148 -0.49 -13.62 7.12
CA ALA A 148 -0.06 -14.45 5.99
C ALA A 148 0.34 -13.60 4.77
N PHE A 149 1.59 -13.15 4.72
CA PHE A 149 2.11 -12.22 3.72
C PHE A 149 1.37 -10.88 3.77
N PRO A 150 1.64 -10.05 4.81
CA PRO A 150 0.98 -8.75 4.97
C PRO A 150 1.32 -7.82 3.81
N ASN A 151 0.30 -7.17 3.27
CA ASN A 151 0.41 -6.24 2.16
C ASN A 151 -0.40 -4.96 2.44
N GLY A 152 -1.19 -4.44 1.50
CA GLY A 152 -1.92 -3.21 1.65
C GLY A 152 -2.68 -3.08 2.97
N MET A 153 -2.68 -1.89 3.55
CA MET A 153 -3.42 -1.58 4.77
C MET A 153 -4.28 -0.34 4.56
N ALA A 154 -5.42 -0.32 5.23
CA ALA A 154 -6.30 0.85 5.28
C ALA A 154 -6.91 1.00 6.68
N VAL A 155 -7.12 2.24 7.11
CA VAL A 155 -7.80 2.58 8.36
C VAL A 155 -9.12 3.26 8.05
N THR A 156 -10.18 2.86 8.77
CA THR A 156 -11.51 3.45 8.60
C THR A 156 -11.55 4.93 9.00
N PRO A 157 -12.49 5.73 8.45
CA PRO A 157 -12.55 7.19 8.68
C PRO A 157 -12.68 7.61 10.15
N ASP A 158 -13.28 6.74 10.98
CA ASP A 158 -13.42 6.93 12.43
C ASP A 158 -12.13 6.62 13.21
N ASN A 159 -11.11 6.06 12.55
CA ASN A 159 -9.86 5.56 13.13
C ASN A 159 -10.08 4.40 14.14
N GLU A 160 -11.11 3.59 13.95
CA GLU A 160 -11.43 2.50 14.87
C GLU A 160 -11.09 1.11 14.31
N THR A 161 -10.89 0.97 12.99
CA THR A 161 -10.56 -0.31 12.37
C THR A 161 -9.39 -0.19 11.41
N LEU A 162 -8.42 -1.09 11.55
CA LEU A 162 -7.38 -1.33 10.56
C LEU A 162 -7.74 -2.57 9.76
N ILE A 163 -7.77 -2.45 8.43
CA ILE A 163 -7.94 -3.58 7.49
C ILE A 163 -6.61 -3.83 6.81
N ILE A 164 -6.23 -5.11 6.67
CA ILE A 164 -4.97 -5.52 6.05
C ILE A 164 -5.20 -6.64 5.04
N ALA A 165 -4.52 -6.56 3.91
CA ALA A 165 -4.43 -7.63 2.93
C ALA A 165 -3.47 -8.72 3.42
N GLU A 166 -3.94 -9.97 3.39
CA GLU A 166 -3.13 -11.16 3.57
C GLU A 166 -3.02 -11.91 2.25
N SER A 167 -2.00 -11.60 1.44
CA SER A 167 -1.88 -12.10 0.07
C SER A 167 -1.86 -13.63 0.00
N TYR A 168 -1.14 -14.29 0.90
CA TYR A 168 -1.09 -15.77 0.99
C TYR A 168 -2.23 -16.37 1.79
N GLY A 169 -3.03 -15.53 2.45
CA GLY A 169 -4.23 -15.96 3.16
C GLY A 169 -5.50 -15.84 2.32
N SER A 170 -5.42 -15.29 1.10
CA SER A 170 -6.57 -15.01 0.22
C SER A 170 -7.72 -14.33 0.95
N ARG A 171 -7.38 -13.33 1.80
CA ARG A 171 -8.38 -12.64 2.64
C ARG A 171 -7.95 -11.22 2.99
N LEU A 172 -8.94 -10.46 3.44
CA LEU A 172 -8.72 -9.25 4.22
C LEU A 172 -9.00 -9.57 5.68
N SER A 173 -8.09 -9.16 6.57
CA SER A 173 -8.30 -9.23 8.01
C SER A 173 -8.52 -7.83 8.58
N ALA A 174 -9.29 -7.73 9.66
CA ALA A 174 -9.51 -6.49 10.38
C ALA A 174 -9.10 -6.60 11.84
N PHE A 175 -8.69 -5.48 12.41
CA PHE A 175 -8.38 -5.29 13.82
C PHE A 175 -9.12 -4.07 14.34
N ASP A 176 -9.56 -4.11 15.59
CA ASP A 176 -9.99 -2.91 16.30
C ASP A 176 -8.75 -2.12 16.72
N ILE A 177 -8.78 -0.81 16.50
CA ILE A 177 -7.73 0.13 16.94
C ILE A 177 -8.13 0.68 18.31
N LEU A 178 -7.37 0.32 19.34
CA LEU A 178 -7.59 0.79 20.70
C LEU A 178 -7.14 2.27 20.87
N PRO A 179 -7.57 2.97 21.93
CA PRO A 179 -7.19 4.37 22.17
C PRO A 179 -5.68 4.64 22.22
N ASP A 180 -4.88 3.62 22.63
CA ASP A 180 -3.42 3.72 22.66
C ASP A 180 -2.75 3.34 21.33
N GLY A 181 -3.55 3.01 20.28
CA GLY A 181 -3.10 2.55 18.97
C GLY A 181 -2.83 1.05 18.89
N SER A 182 -2.96 0.28 19.99
CA SER A 182 -2.85 -1.19 19.95
C SER A 182 -3.94 -1.79 19.05
N LEU A 183 -3.62 -2.93 18.46
CA LEU A 183 -4.57 -3.72 17.66
C LEU A 183 -5.15 -4.87 18.48
N ALA A 184 -6.46 -5.05 18.39
CA ALA A 184 -7.19 -6.09 19.10
C ALA A 184 -8.24 -6.76 18.20
N ASN A 185 -8.87 -7.82 18.70
CA ASN A 185 -10.03 -8.47 18.10
C ASN A 185 -9.86 -8.78 16.60
N ARG A 186 -8.71 -9.41 16.23
CA ARG A 186 -8.47 -9.86 14.86
C ARG A 186 -9.60 -10.73 14.37
N ARG A 187 -10.10 -10.42 13.16
CA ARG A 187 -11.16 -11.16 12.50
C ARG A 187 -10.95 -11.18 10.99
N VAL A 188 -11.50 -12.18 10.31
CA VAL A 188 -11.61 -12.15 8.86
C VAL A 188 -12.65 -11.08 8.50
N TRP A 189 -12.22 -10.08 7.73
CA TRP A 189 -13.10 -9.02 7.24
C TRP A 189 -13.78 -9.45 5.93
N ALA A 190 -13.03 -10.11 5.04
CA ALA A 190 -13.53 -10.72 3.81
C ALA A 190 -12.70 -11.95 3.45
N ASP A 191 -13.36 -13.05 3.11
CA ASP A 191 -12.76 -14.18 2.40
C ASP A 191 -12.82 -13.86 0.89
N LEU A 192 -11.70 -13.99 0.19
CA LEU A 192 -11.56 -13.59 -1.21
C LEU A 192 -11.48 -14.79 -2.16
N GLY A 193 -11.66 -16.01 -1.64
CA GLY A 193 -11.62 -17.24 -2.47
C GLY A 193 -10.26 -17.44 -3.13
N ASP A 194 -10.19 -17.21 -4.45
CA ASP A 194 -8.97 -17.30 -5.26
C ASP A 194 -8.17 -16.00 -5.33
N GLY A 195 -8.64 -14.93 -4.69
CA GLY A 195 -7.98 -13.61 -4.69
C GLY A 195 -6.67 -13.60 -3.93
N ALA A 196 -5.66 -12.93 -4.48
CA ALA A 196 -4.39 -12.66 -3.81
C ALA A 196 -4.25 -11.13 -3.63
N PRO A 197 -4.84 -10.57 -2.54
CA PRO A 197 -4.92 -9.12 -2.37
C PRO A 197 -3.53 -8.54 -2.14
N ASP A 198 -3.25 -7.42 -2.84
CA ASP A 198 -2.00 -6.66 -2.73
C ASP A 198 -2.30 -5.27 -2.12
N GLY A 199 -2.03 -4.16 -2.79
CA GLY A 199 -2.38 -2.83 -2.30
C GLY A 199 -3.90 -2.60 -2.29
N ILE A 200 -4.40 -1.94 -1.23
CA ILE A 200 -5.84 -1.73 -0.99
C ILE A 200 -6.19 -0.27 -0.74
N CYS A 201 -7.44 0.10 -0.95
CA CYS A 201 -8.03 1.36 -0.45
C CYS A 201 -9.51 1.20 -0.11
N LEU A 202 -10.02 2.09 0.77
CA LEU A 202 -11.41 2.13 1.21
C LEU A 202 -12.24 3.13 0.42
N ASP A 203 -13.53 2.83 0.23
CA ASP A 203 -14.50 3.78 -0.26
C ASP A 203 -15.56 4.16 0.79
N ALA A 204 -16.33 5.20 0.49
CA ALA A 204 -17.32 5.77 1.41
C ALA A 204 -18.57 4.90 1.62
N GLU A 205 -18.74 3.82 0.86
CA GLU A 205 -19.77 2.80 1.10
C GLU A 205 -19.24 1.67 2.01
N GLY A 206 -18.01 1.80 2.53
CA GLY A 206 -17.37 0.84 3.39
C GLY A 206 -16.86 -0.40 2.65
N ALA A 207 -16.74 -0.35 1.34
CA ALA A 207 -16.12 -1.41 0.55
C ALA A 207 -14.61 -1.19 0.41
N VAL A 208 -13.87 -2.28 0.20
CA VAL A 208 -12.44 -2.27 -0.07
C VAL A 208 -12.20 -2.60 -1.53
N TRP A 209 -11.37 -1.77 -2.19
CA TRP A 209 -10.75 -2.10 -3.46
C TRP A 209 -9.40 -2.75 -3.18
N TYR A 210 -9.06 -3.80 -3.91
CA TYR A 210 -7.75 -4.43 -3.84
C TYR A 210 -7.19 -4.78 -5.23
N GLY A 211 -5.89 -4.63 -5.39
CA GLY A 211 -5.15 -5.18 -6.52
C GLY A 211 -5.00 -6.69 -6.38
N ASP A 212 -5.13 -7.42 -7.48
CA ASP A 212 -4.98 -8.88 -7.54
C ASP A 212 -4.00 -9.21 -8.66
N VAL A 213 -2.74 -9.38 -8.28
CA VAL A 213 -1.62 -9.49 -9.22
C VAL A 213 -1.73 -10.73 -10.11
N PRO A 214 -1.84 -11.96 -9.56
CA PRO A 214 -1.86 -13.17 -10.40
C PRO A 214 -3.09 -13.27 -11.27
N ASN A 215 -4.23 -12.75 -10.80
CA ASN A 215 -5.50 -12.80 -11.52
C ASN A 215 -5.72 -11.61 -12.45
N LYS A 216 -4.77 -10.64 -12.49
CA LYS A 216 -4.77 -9.47 -13.39
C LYS A 216 -6.07 -8.68 -13.31
N ARG A 217 -6.49 -8.34 -12.11
CA ARG A 217 -7.75 -7.62 -11.87
C ARG A 217 -7.63 -6.66 -10.69
N CYS A 218 -8.52 -5.69 -10.64
CA CYS A 218 -8.78 -4.88 -9.44
C CYS A 218 -10.23 -5.17 -9.00
N VAL A 219 -10.41 -5.49 -7.73
CA VAL A 219 -11.70 -5.99 -7.22
C VAL A 219 -12.20 -5.11 -6.09
N ARG A 220 -13.50 -4.77 -6.14
CA ARG A 220 -14.23 -4.14 -5.06
C ARG A 220 -14.99 -5.19 -4.28
N VAL A 221 -14.78 -5.25 -2.97
CA VAL A 221 -15.40 -6.26 -2.11
C VAL A 221 -16.05 -5.60 -0.89
N GLY A 222 -17.21 -6.09 -0.50
CA GLY A 222 -17.88 -5.72 0.74
C GLY A 222 -17.41 -6.58 1.92
N ALA A 223 -17.72 -6.14 3.15
CA ALA A 223 -17.52 -6.94 4.35
C ALA A 223 -18.18 -8.33 4.19
N GLY A 224 -17.50 -9.37 4.63
CA GLY A 224 -17.95 -10.75 4.44
C GLY A 224 -17.55 -11.38 3.10
N GLY A 225 -16.94 -10.63 2.16
CA GLY A 225 -16.34 -11.18 0.93
C GLY A 225 -17.24 -11.10 -0.32
N ALA A 226 -18.39 -10.42 -0.25
CA ALA A 226 -19.23 -10.22 -1.43
C ALA A 226 -18.49 -9.37 -2.48
N VAL A 227 -18.22 -9.92 -3.67
CA VAL A 227 -17.65 -9.19 -4.79
C VAL A 227 -18.72 -8.24 -5.35
N LEU A 228 -18.43 -6.93 -5.30
CA LEU A 228 -19.33 -5.86 -5.75
C LEU A 228 -19.01 -5.40 -7.17
N GLN A 229 -17.72 -5.41 -7.54
CA GLN A 229 -17.24 -5.03 -8.86
C GLN A 229 -15.89 -5.67 -9.15
N THR A 230 -15.65 -6.03 -10.41
CA THR A 230 -14.35 -6.48 -10.90
C THR A 230 -13.97 -5.68 -12.14
N ILE A 231 -12.71 -5.27 -12.20
CA ILE A 231 -12.10 -4.62 -13.36
C ILE A 231 -10.95 -5.52 -13.81
N ASP A 232 -11.13 -6.22 -14.93
CA ASP A 232 -10.11 -7.06 -15.52
C ASP A 232 -9.07 -6.21 -16.26
N LEU A 233 -7.80 -6.60 -16.13
CA LEU A 233 -6.66 -5.94 -16.72
C LEU A 233 -5.87 -6.91 -17.61
N ASP A 234 -5.01 -6.38 -18.47
CA ASP A 234 -4.09 -7.20 -19.28
C ASP A 234 -2.81 -7.58 -18.51
N ARG A 235 -2.61 -7.01 -17.32
CA ARG A 235 -1.41 -7.10 -16.49
C ARG A 235 -1.75 -7.23 -15.02
N GLY A 236 -0.78 -7.63 -14.18
CA GLY A 236 -0.97 -7.72 -12.73
C GLY A 236 -1.25 -6.36 -12.10
N CYS A 237 -2.28 -6.28 -11.27
CA CYS A 237 -2.62 -5.10 -10.48
C CYS A 237 -1.96 -5.20 -9.11
N PHE A 238 -0.96 -4.36 -8.84
CA PHE A 238 -0.19 -4.39 -7.60
C PHE A 238 -0.83 -3.54 -6.50
N ALA A 239 -1.40 -2.38 -6.87
CA ALA A 239 -2.05 -1.54 -5.88
C ALA A 239 -3.14 -0.69 -6.52
N CYS A 240 -4.05 -0.19 -5.69
CA CYS A 240 -5.08 0.73 -6.12
C CYS A 240 -5.25 1.87 -5.11
N MET A 241 -5.79 3.00 -5.60
CA MET A 241 -6.07 4.18 -4.78
C MET A 241 -7.24 4.95 -5.35
N LEU A 242 -8.10 5.45 -4.50
CA LEU A 242 -9.18 6.37 -4.87
C LEU A 242 -8.74 7.82 -4.70
N GLY A 243 -9.09 8.67 -5.66
CA GLY A 243 -8.77 10.10 -5.64
C GLY A 243 -9.54 10.87 -6.68
N GLY A 244 -8.94 11.95 -7.20
CA GLY A 244 -9.64 12.87 -8.08
C GLY A 244 -10.42 13.95 -7.34
N ALA A 245 -11.00 14.91 -8.05
CA ALA A 245 -11.70 16.05 -7.47
C ALA A 245 -12.95 15.63 -6.69
N ASP A 246 -13.64 14.58 -7.13
CA ASP A 246 -14.81 14.00 -6.51
C ASP A 246 -14.49 12.76 -5.63
N GLY A 247 -13.22 12.38 -5.54
CA GLY A 247 -12.76 11.19 -4.83
C GLY A 247 -13.10 9.86 -5.51
N LYS A 248 -13.65 9.86 -6.73
CA LYS A 248 -14.16 8.68 -7.43
C LYS A 248 -13.28 8.18 -8.56
N THR A 249 -12.15 8.80 -8.82
CA THR A 249 -11.18 8.26 -9.75
C THR A 249 -10.43 7.11 -9.07
N LEU A 250 -10.64 5.89 -9.55
CA LEU A 250 -9.87 4.73 -9.13
C LEU A 250 -8.59 4.68 -9.97
N PHE A 251 -7.45 4.78 -9.32
CA PHE A 251 -6.13 4.57 -9.88
C PHE A 251 -5.69 3.13 -9.62
N MET A 252 -5.21 2.46 -10.64
CA MET A 252 -4.68 1.10 -10.57
C MET A 252 -3.24 1.10 -11.03
N VAL A 253 -2.33 0.72 -10.16
CA VAL A 253 -0.90 0.57 -10.49
C VAL A 253 -0.68 -0.86 -10.94
N ALA A 254 -0.35 -1.04 -12.20
CA ALA A 254 -0.29 -2.34 -12.82
C ALA A 254 0.97 -2.52 -13.68
N ARG A 255 1.44 -3.77 -13.80
CA ARG A 255 2.63 -4.15 -14.57
C ARG A 255 2.45 -5.53 -15.19
N GLU A 256 3.12 -5.80 -16.31
CA GLU A 256 3.22 -7.17 -16.82
C GLU A 256 3.77 -8.09 -15.74
N TRP A 257 3.06 -9.20 -15.52
CA TRP A 257 3.38 -10.15 -14.47
C TRP A 257 3.73 -11.51 -15.07
N GLY A 258 4.95 -11.94 -14.86
CA GLY A 258 5.49 -13.24 -15.26
C GLY A 258 5.93 -14.12 -14.08
N GLY A 259 5.35 -13.87 -12.88
CA GLY A 259 5.78 -14.52 -11.64
C GLY A 259 6.85 -13.72 -10.89
N THR A 260 7.23 -14.21 -9.70
CA THR A 260 8.17 -13.52 -8.79
C THR A 260 9.55 -13.28 -9.42
N GLU A 261 9.96 -14.11 -10.37
CA GLU A 261 11.22 -13.95 -11.11
C GLU A 261 11.24 -12.66 -11.95
N SER A 262 10.07 -12.17 -12.37
CA SER A 262 9.95 -10.93 -13.14
C SER A 262 10.04 -9.66 -12.28
N MET A 263 10.12 -9.78 -10.95
CA MET A 263 10.19 -8.62 -10.05
C MET A 263 11.54 -7.90 -10.09
N ALA A 264 12.62 -8.61 -10.38
CA ALA A 264 13.96 -8.05 -10.45
C ALA A 264 14.33 -7.66 -11.89
N GLY A 265 14.27 -6.36 -12.19
CA GLY A 265 14.70 -5.85 -13.50
C GLY A 265 13.68 -6.06 -14.62
N GLY A 266 14.10 -5.91 -15.87
CA GLY A 266 13.26 -6.06 -17.05
C GLY A 266 12.72 -4.75 -17.62
N PRO A 267 11.87 -4.83 -18.66
CA PRO A 267 11.32 -3.63 -19.31
C PRO A 267 10.38 -2.85 -18.39
N ARG A 268 10.31 -1.54 -18.61
CA ARG A 268 9.40 -0.64 -17.87
C ARG A 268 7.97 -0.76 -18.40
N THR A 269 7.29 -1.84 -18.05
CA THR A 269 5.91 -2.13 -18.49
C THR A 269 4.85 -1.62 -17.52
N GLY A 270 5.26 -0.99 -16.43
CA GLY A 270 4.36 -0.46 -15.41
C GLY A 270 3.54 0.73 -15.91
N GLN A 271 2.28 0.74 -15.53
CA GLN A 271 1.29 1.76 -15.88
C GLN A 271 0.48 2.18 -14.66
N VAL A 272 -0.03 3.39 -14.71
CA VAL A 272 -1.17 3.82 -13.92
C VAL A 272 -2.38 3.85 -14.83
N LEU A 273 -3.37 3.05 -14.53
CA LEU A 273 -4.67 3.00 -15.20
C LEU A 273 -5.70 3.72 -14.33
N THR A 274 -6.72 4.28 -14.96
CA THR A 274 -7.84 4.91 -14.24
C THR A 274 -9.18 4.36 -14.70
N ALA A 275 -10.13 4.34 -13.77
CA ALA A 275 -11.54 4.05 -14.01
C ALA A 275 -12.40 4.87 -13.05
N GLN A 276 -13.70 5.02 -13.37
CA GLN A 276 -14.65 5.65 -12.46
C GLN A 276 -15.14 4.62 -11.44
N ALA A 277 -14.99 4.95 -10.15
CA ALA A 277 -15.54 4.17 -9.04
C ALA A 277 -16.98 4.62 -8.70
N PRO A 278 -17.82 3.73 -8.14
CA PRO A 278 -19.19 4.05 -7.75
C PRO A 278 -19.24 5.00 -6.54
N ALA A 279 -18.30 4.87 -5.61
CA ALA A 279 -18.24 5.64 -4.37
C ALA A 279 -16.89 6.37 -4.23
N PRO A 280 -16.84 7.54 -3.55
CA PRO A 280 -15.60 8.26 -3.34
C PRO A 280 -14.72 7.57 -2.29
N ARG A 281 -13.45 7.99 -2.23
CA ARG A 281 -12.50 7.52 -1.21
C ARG A 281 -13.01 7.81 0.21
N ALA A 282 -12.59 6.96 1.13
CA ALA A 282 -12.78 7.13 2.57
C ALA A 282 -11.59 6.58 3.35
N GLY A 283 -11.48 6.98 4.60
CA GLY A 283 -10.43 6.48 5.48
C GLY A 283 -9.02 6.94 5.11
N TRP A 284 -8.07 6.13 5.53
CA TRP A 284 -6.62 6.33 5.36
C TRP A 284 -6.01 5.10 4.65
N PRO A 285 -5.12 5.22 3.75
CA PRO A 285 -4.46 6.41 3.26
C PRO A 285 -5.35 7.35 2.50
#